data_1e34843094387f408afe8d69e44fe7a7
#
_entry.id   1e34843094387f408afe8d69e44fe7a7
#
_cell.length_a   1.000
_cell.length_b   1.000
_cell.length_c   1.000
_cell.angle_alpha   90.00
_cell.angle_beta   90.00
_cell.angle_gamma   90.00
#
_symmetry.space_group_name_H-M   'P 1'
#
loop_
_entity.id
_entity.type
_entity.pdbx_description
1 polymer ?
#
loop_
_entity_poly.entity_id
_entity_poly.type
_entity_poly.pdbx_seq_one_letter_code
_entity_poly.pdbx_strand_id
1 'polypeptide(L)'
;MLTHIVCWKYRPETSEKAREDHRAKLAALPSIIPDIVSFSVGKDVLRLDRSFDTGLTSVFPDRAAFDRYTDHPEHQKVVAVGRAIAEKVVSVDFLSE
;
A
#
# COMPACT_ATOMS: atom_id res chain seq x y z
N MET A 1 12.86 -13.91 -1.30
CA MET A 1 11.98 -12.90 -0.72
C MET A 1 10.90 -12.48 -1.71
N LEU A 2 9.77 -12.04 -1.23
CA LEU A 2 8.69 -11.53 -2.09
C LEU A 2 8.60 -10.02 -1.92
N THR A 3 8.64 -9.29 -3.03
CA THR A 3 8.47 -7.84 -3.05
C THR A 3 7.09 -7.51 -3.59
N HIS A 4 6.35 -6.67 -2.86
CA HIS A 4 5.00 -6.26 -3.18
C HIS A 4 5.00 -4.73 -3.38
N ILE A 5 4.54 -4.29 -4.53
CA ILE A 5 4.49 -2.87 -4.87
C ILE A 5 3.05 -2.51 -5.26
N VAL A 6 2.53 -1.44 -4.70
CA VAL A 6 1.17 -0.96 -5.00
C VAL A 6 1.22 0.54 -5.24
N CYS A 7 0.42 1.00 -6.20
CA CYS A 7 0.23 2.43 -6.46
C CYS A 7 -1.26 2.75 -6.49
N TRP A 8 -1.63 3.85 -5.87
CA TRP A 8 -3.01 4.34 -5.83
C TRP A 8 -3.11 5.68 -6.53
N LYS A 9 -4.12 5.79 -7.38
CA LYS A 9 -4.56 7.07 -7.93
C LYS A 9 -5.90 7.39 -7.28
N TYR A 10 -5.96 8.49 -6.56
CA TYR A 10 -7.20 8.88 -5.88
C TYR A 10 -8.14 9.61 -6.82
N ARG A 11 -9.44 9.53 -6.52
CA ARG A 11 -10.40 10.36 -7.23
C ARG A 11 -10.06 11.83 -7.02
N PRO A 12 -10.23 12.69 -8.05
CA PRO A 12 -9.83 14.12 -7.94
C PRO A 12 -10.47 14.85 -6.77
N GLU A 13 -11.69 14.49 -6.40
CA GLU A 13 -12.42 15.13 -5.30
C GLU A 13 -11.95 14.67 -3.90
N THR A 14 -11.10 13.65 -3.82
CA THR A 14 -10.60 13.16 -2.54
C THR A 14 -9.77 14.24 -1.84
N SER A 15 -10.15 14.58 -0.60
CA SER A 15 -9.46 15.63 0.15
C SER A 15 -8.02 15.20 0.49
N GLU A 16 -7.15 16.19 0.73
CA GLU A 16 -5.78 15.92 1.15
C GLU A 16 -5.76 15.17 2.49
N LYS A 17 -6.67 15.52 3.40
CA LYS A 17 -6.77 14.83 4.68
C LYS A 17 -7.09 13.34 4.51
N ALA A 18 -8.01 13.00 3.61
CA ALA A 18 -8.36 11.60 3.34
C ALA A 18 -7.16 10.84 2.75
N ARG A 19 -6.39 11.49 1.89
CA ARG A 19 -5.17 10.90 1.31
C ARG A 19 -4.11 10.66 2.38
N GLU A 20 -3.89 11.63 3.25
CA GLU A 20 -2.94 11.50 4.36
C GLU A 20 -3.36 10.41 5.34
N ASP A 21 -4.66 10.34 5.67
CA ASP A 21 -5.20 9.30 6.56
C ASP A 21 -4.97 7.90 5.97
N HIS A 22 -5.18 7.74 4.66
CA HIS A 22 -4.91 6.47 3.99
C HIS A 22 -3.44 6.08 4.09
N ARG A 23 -2.53 7.00 3.79
CA ARG A 23 -1.08 6.73 3.90
C ARG A 23 -0.67 6.41 5.34
N ALA A 24 -1.23 7.11 6.31
CA ALA A 24 -0.92 6.87 7.72
C ALA A 24 -1.39 5.48 8.18
N LYS A 25 -2.57 5.04 7.73
CA LYS A 25 -3.09 3.71 8.05
C LYS A 25 -2.22 2.62 7.41
N LEU A 26 -1.76 2.83 6.17
CA LEU A 26 -0.82 1.91 5.54
C LEU A 26 0.48 1.84 6.34
N ALA A 27 1.04 2.98 6.69
CA ALA A 27 2.32 3.06 7.40
C ALA A 27 2.27 2.42 8.80
N ALA A 28 1.10 2.31 9.40
CA ALA A 28 0.92 1.69 10.70
C ALA A 28 0.92 0.16 10.66
N LEU A 29 0.72 -0.45 9.49
CA LEU A 29 0.59 -1.91 9.36
C LEU A 29 1.79 -2.70 9.87
N PRO A 30 3.06 -2.28 9.65
CA PRO A 30 4.20 -3.06 10.13
C PRO A 30 4.26 -3.22 11.65
N SER A 31 3.67 -2.32 12.41
CA SER A 31 3.63 -2.45 13.87
C SER A 31 2.53 -3.40 14.36
N ILE A 32 1.62 -3.80 13.46
CA ILE A 32 0.46 -4.64 13.79
C ILE A 32 0.65 -6.04 13.23
N ILE A 33 1.21 -6.16 12.02
CA ILE A 33 1.33 -7.43 11.30
C ILE A 33 2.79 -7.89 11.32
N PRO A 34 3.07 -9.09 11.86
CA PRO A 34 4.45 -9.61 11.92
C PRO A 34 4.94 -10.07 10.54
N ASP A 35 6.24 -10.40 10.47
CA ASP A 35 6.90 -11.00 9.31
C ASP A 35 7.08 -10.06 8.11
N ILE A 36 6.96 -8.76 8.31
CA ILE A 36 7.27 -7.78 7.26
C ILE A 36 8.75 -7.41 7.37
N VAL A 37 9.52 -7.70 6.32
CA VAL A 37 10.96 -7.43 6.31
C VAL A 37 11.24 -5.95 6.12
N SER A 38 10.55 -5.32 5.17
CA SER A 38 10.65 -3.88 4.96
C SER A 38 9.32 -3.35 4.44
N PHE A 39 9.08 -2.06 4.67
CA PHE A 39 7.79 -1.45 4.34
C PHE A 39 7.98 0.05 4.20
N SER A 40 7.56 0.61 3.08
CA SER A 40 7.70 2.05 2.84
C SER A 40 6.48 2.55 2.08
N VAL A 41 5.93 3.66 2.54
CA VAL A 41 4.77 4.31 1.93
C VAL A 41 5.11 5.78 1.71
N GLY A 42 4.76 6.31 0.55
CA GLY A 42 5.06 7.69 0.24
C GLY A 42 4.08 8.34 -0.71
N LYS A 43 4.12 9.66 -0.68
CA LYS A 43 3.35 10.53 -1.55
C LYS A 43 4.19 10.84 -2.79
N ASP A 44 3.55 10.85 -3.96
CA ASP A 44 4.23 11.26 -5.20
C ASP A 44 4.74 12.69 -5.10
N VAL A 45 5.95 12.92 -5.62
CA VAL A 45 6.58 14.25 -5.57
C VAL A 45 6.78 14.88 -6.95
N LEU A 46 6.74 14.09 -8.03
CA LEU A 46 7.02 14.61 -9.37
C LEU A 46 5.78 15.16 -10.08
N ARG A 47 4.62 14.67 -9.76
CA ARG A 47 3.34 15.11 -10.33
C ARG A 47 3.32 15.13 -11.86
N LEU A 48 3.80 14.03 -12.47
CA LEU A 48 3.77 13.84 -13.92
C LEU A 48 2.42 13.28 -14.34
N ASP A 49 2.11 13.38 -15.63
CA ASP A 49 0.85 12.83 -16.17
C ASP A 49 0.70 11.33 -15.88
N ARG A 50 1.83 10.59 -15.89
CA ARG A 50 1.84 9.15 -15.60
C ARG A 50 1.92 8.81 -14.13
N SER A 51 2.06 9.81 -13.25
CA SER A 51 2.26 9.58 -11.82
C SER A 51 0.96 9.24 -11.13
N PHE A 52 1.00 8.20 -10.28
CA PHE A 52 -0.06 7.94 -9.31
C PHE A 52 0.21 8.80 -8.06
N ASP A 53 -0.68 8.78 -7.10
CA ASP A 53 -0.63 9.72 -5.97
C ASP A 53 0.12 9.16 -4.76
N THR A 54 0.04 7.86 -4.53
CA THR A 54 0.66 7.19 -3.39
C THR A 54 1.28 5.88 -3.85
N GLY A 55 2.48 5.59 -3.34
CA GLY A 55 3.18 4.35 -3.60
C GLY A 55 3.50 3.61 -2.32
N LEU A 56 3.52 2.28 -2.40
CA LEU A 56 3.91 1.41 -1.31
C LEU A 56 4.86 0.35 -1.85
N THR A 57 5.94 0.08 -1.12
CA THR A 57 6.81 -1.06 -1.37
C THR A 57 6.97 -1.83 -0.07
N SER A 58 6.87 -3.14 -0.15
CA SER A 58 7.01 -4.01 1.02
C SER A 58 7.70 -5.30 0.63
N VAL A 59 8.42 -5.89 1.57
CA VAL A 59 9.16 -7.13 1.35
C VAL A 59 8.79 -8.12 2.45
N PHE A 60 8.55 -9.37 2.04
CA PHE A 60 8.18 -10.48 2.93
C PHE A 60 9.18 -11.61 2.74
N PRO A 61 9.43 -12.42 3.79
CA PRO A 61 10.41 -13.52 3.67
C PRO A 61 9.98 -14.54 2.61
N ASP A 62 8.67 -14.79 2.48
CA ASP A 62 8.15 -15.79 1.54
C ASP A 62 6.68 -15.51 1.21
N ARG A 63 6.12 -16.33 0.36
CA ARG A 63 4.71 -16.22 -0.06
C ARG A 63 3.76 -16.44 1.10
N ALA A 64 4.08 -17.34 2.03
CA ALA A 64 3.19 -17.62 3.16
C ALA A 64 3.05 -16.41 4.06
N ALA A 65 4.14 -15.69 4.33
CA ALA A 65 4.09 -14.44 5.10
C ALA A 65 3.26 -13.37 4.40
N PHE A 66 3.40 -13.25 3.08
CA PHE A 66 2.60 -12.32 2.28
C PHE A 66 1.12 -12.69 2.32
N ASP A 67 0.78 -13.98 2.24
CA ASP A 67 -0.62 -14.42 2.30
C ASP A 67 -1.24 -14.10 3.67
N ARG A 68 -0.47 -14.29 4.77
CA ARG A 68 -0.94 -13.90 6.11
C ARG A 68 -1.20 -12.39 6.22
N TYR A 69 -0.33 -11.58 5.63
CA TYR A 69 -0.51 -10.13 5.56
C TYR A 69 -1.78 -9.79 4.78
N THR A 70 -1.95 -10.37 3.59
CA THR A 70 -3.10 -10.12 2.73
C THR A 70 -4.41 -10.42 3.46
N ASP A 71 -4.46 -11.54 4.17
CA ASP A 71 -5.68 -12.01 4.84
C ASP A 71 -5.90 -11.37 6.22
N HIS A 72 -4.92 -10.64 6.74
CA HIS A 72 -5.02 -10.07 8.08
C HIS A 72 -6.17 -9.05 8.18
N PRO A 73 -7.01 -9.14 9.23
CA PRO A 73 -8.16 -8.23 9.36
C PRO A 73 -7.80 -6.74 9.33
N GLU A 74 -6.67 -6.36 9.92
CA GLU A 74 -6.24 -4.96 9.92
C GLU A 74 -5.82 -4.50 8.54
N HIS A 75 -5.20 -5.36 7.74
CA HIS A 75 -4.90 -5.06 6.34
C HIS A 75 -6.19 -4.90 5.54
N GLN A 76 -7.16 -5.78 5.74
CA GLN A 76 -8.44 -5.72 5.03
C GLN A 76 -9.19 -4.42 5.31
N LYS A 77 -9.12 -3.91 6.54
CA LYS A 77 -9.70 -2.59 6.87
C LYS A 77 -9.06 -1.47 6.07
N VAL A 78 -7.75 -1.48 5.92
CA VAL A 78 -7.01 -0.45 5.17
C VAL A 78 -7.29 -0.59 3.67
N VAL A 79 -7.41 -1.82 3.16
CA VAL A 79 -7.81 -2.06 1.77
C VAL A 79 -9.15 -1.38 1.48
N ALA A 80 -10.12 -1.52 2.39
CA ALA A 80 -11.43 -0.90 2.23
C ALA A 80 -11.35 0.63 2.19
N VAL A 81 -10.49 1.23 3.03
CA VAL A 81 -10.28 2.68 3.04
C VAL A 81 -9.74 3.15 1.69
N GLY A 82 -8.70 2.50 1.17
CA GLY A 82 -8.12 2.84 -0.11
C GLY A 82 -9.10 2.68 -1.27
N ARG A 83 -9.85 1.59 -1.26
CA ARG A 83 -10.83 1.29 -2.30
C ARG A 83 -11.93 2.34 -2.38
N ALA A 84 -12.33 2.90 -1.23
CA ALA A 84 -13.38 3.90 -1.15
C ALA A 84 -13.00 5.24 -1.82
N ILE A 85 -11.71 5.56 -1.90
CA ILE A 85 -11.24 6.86 -2.40
C ILE A 85 -10.42 6.75 -3.69
N ALA A 86 -10.02 5.54 -4.11
CA ALA A 86 -9.18 5.37 -5.28
C ALA A 86 -10.00 5.30 -6.57
N GLU A 87 -9.51 6.01 -7.58
CA GLU A 87 -9.96 5.87 -8.96
C GLU A 87 -9.35 4.62 -9.58
N LYS A 88 -8.09 4.34 -9.25
CA LYS A 88 -7.34 3.21 -9.79
C LYS A 88 -6.28 2.74 -8.80
N VAL A 89 -6.12 1.41 -8.71
CA VAL A 89 -5.08 0.77 -7.92
C VAL A 89 -4.38 -0.24 -8.82
N VAL A 90 -3.06 -0.22 -8.80
CA VAL A 90 -2.24 -1.18 -9.56
C VAL A 90 -1.21 -1.80 -8.66
N SER A 91 -0.80 -3.03 -8.96
CA SER A 91 0.19 -3.72 -8.16
C SER A 91 1.04 -4.65 -9.01
N VAL A 92 2.21 -4.98 -8.47
CA VAL A 92 3.08 -6.04 -8.99
C VAL A 92 3.73 -6.74 -7.79
N ASP A 93 3.78 -8.06 -7.86
CA ASP A 93 4.38 -8.90 -6.84
C ASP A 93 5.40 -9.81 -7.49
N PHE A 94 6.63 -9.82 -6.97
CA PHE A 94 7.66 -10.64 -7.58
C PHE A 94 8.60 -11.22 -6.54
N LEU A 95 9.22 -12.34 -6.88
CA LEU A 95 10.23 -12.98 -6.04
C LEU A 95 11.59 -12.38 -6.36
N SER A 96 12.35 -12.09 -5.31
CA SER A 96 13.70 -11.57 -5.39
C SER A 96 14.59 -12.32 -4.41
N GLU A 97 15.87 -12.30 -4.68
CA GLU A 97 16.84 -12.95 -3.80
C GLU A 97 17.27 -12.08 -2.63
#